data_8ddbb2a655850974bab5467852659050
#
_entry.id   8ddbb2a655850974bab5467852659050
#
_cell.length_a   1.000
_cell.length_b   1.000
_cell.length_c   1.000
_cell.angle_alpha   90.00
_cell.angle_beta   90.00
_cell.angle_gamma   90.00
#
_symmetry.space_group_name_H-M   'P 1'
#
loop_
_entity.id
_entity.type
_entity.pdbx_description
1 polymer ?
#
loop_
_entity_poly.entity_id
_entity_poly.type
_entity_poly.pdbx_seq_one_letter_code
_entity_poly.pdbx_strand_id
1 'polypeptide(L)'
;RSSDLLLMLALKILGFKFSIKTIFAVFTLTFFLSLIQELTAGMHLLQDQPFMACVLGASFCGSGIGIAFSSNGSTGGTDIIAAIINKYRDITLGRVMMICDMIIITSSYFVLKDWEKVVYGFVTLYVCSFVLDQIVNSARQSVQFFIISKKYQEIGKEINALHRGVTVIDATGLYTGQEQKMMFVLAKKRQSTTIFRIINDIDPTAFVSQSAVIGVYGEGFDHFKLKKSK
;
A
#
# COMPACT_ATOMS: atom_id res chain seq x y z
N ARG A 1 10.26 -18.19 -19.84
CA ARG A 1 10.76 -19.34 -19.02
C ARG A 1 11.22 -18.94 -17.61
N SER A 2 11.86 -17.78 -17.39
CA SER A 2 12.22 -17.33 -16.03
C SER A 2 11.01 -16.84 -15.21
N SER A 3 10.05 -16.18 -15.83
CA SER A 3 8.79 -15.77 -15.22
C SER A 3 7.93 -16.96 -14.79
N ASP A 4 7.98 -18.08 -15.49
CA ASP A 4 7.22 -19.29 -15.13
C ASP A 4 7.77 -19.93 -13.85
N LEU A 5 9.09 -19.94 -13.68
CA LEU A 5 9.74 -20.38 -12.45
C LEU A 5 9.41 -19.49 -11.25
N LEU A 6 9.39 -18.16 -11.46
CA LEU A 6 9.00 -17.21 -10.42
C LEU A 6 7.52 -17.36 -10.05
N LEU A 7 6.65 -17.61 -11.02
CA LEU A 7 5.22 -17.87 -10.76
C LEU A 7 5.01 -19.20 -10.02
N MET A 8 5.74 -20.26 -10.36
CA MET A 8 5.70 -21.52 -9.59
C MET A 8 6.19 -21.33 -8.15
N LEU A 9 7.24 -20.55 -7.95
CA LEU A 9 7.74 -20.22 -6.63
C LEU A 9 6.72 -19.37 -5.85
N ALA A 10 6.10 -18.40 -6.51
CA ALA A 10 5.03 -17.58 -5.94
C ALA A 10 3.83 -18.43 -5.53
N LEU A 11 3.42 -19.39 -6.35
CA LEU A 11 2.33 -20.31 -6.04
C LEU A 11 2.58 -21.08 -4.75
N LYS A 12 3.80 -21.59 -4.58
CA LYS A 12 4.20 -22.36 -3.39
C LYS A 12 4.32 -21.50 -2.13
N ILE A 13 4.82 -20.26 -2.26
CA ILE A 13 5.15 -19.39 -1.12
C ILE A 13 4.03 -18.42 -0.80
N LEU A 14 3.46 -17.73 -1.79
CA LEU A 14 2.45 -16.68 -1.63
C LEU A 14 1.01 -17.21 -1.74
N GLY A 15 0.84 -18.40 -2.35
CA GLY A 15 -0.42 -19.10 -2.43
C GLY A 15 -1.21 -18.85 -3.72
N PHE A 16 -2.23 -19.69 -3.92
CA PHE A 16 -3.02 -19.76 -5.15
C PHE A 16 -3.77 -18.43 -5.48
N LYS A 17 -4.32 -17.76 -4.46
CA LYS A 17 -5.03 -16.48 -4.65
C LYS A 17 -4.14 -15.37 -5.19
N PHE A 18 -2.89 -15.32 -4.76
CA PHE A 18 -1.91 -14.36 -5.27
C PHE A 18 -1.56 -14.66 -6.72
N SER A 19 -1.32 -15.93 -7.05
CA SER A 19 -0.92 -16.34 -8.39
C SER A 19 -2.00 -16.09 -9.43
N ILE A 20 -3.28 -16.35 -9.12
CA ILE A 20 -4.40 -16.04 -10.05
C ILE A 20 -4.47 -14.53 -10.32
N LYS A 21 -4.35 -13.70 -9.28
CA LYS A 21 -4.39 -12.25 -9.43
C LYS A 21 -3.19 -11.74 -10.24
N THR A 22 -2.04 -12.35 -10.06
CA THR A 22 -0.83 -12.04 -10.84
C THR A 22 -1.01 -12.39 -12.31
N ILE A 23 -1.54 -13.58 -12.64
CA ILE A 23 -1.84 -13.97 -14.03
C ILE A 23 -2.82 -12.98 -14.65
N PHE A 24 -3.88 -12.63 -13.93
CA PHE A 24 -4.86 -11.63 -14.41
C PHE A 24 -4.21 -10.27 -14.62
N ALA A 25 -3.37 -9.82 -13.70
CA ALA A 25 -2.66 -8.54 -13.81
C ALA A 25 -1.70 -8.52 -15.02
N VAL A 26 -0.95 -9.60 -15.25
CA VAL A 26 -0.04 -9.72 -16.41
C VAL A 26 -0.83 -9.70 -17.71
N PHE A 27 -1.93 -10.45 -17.80
CA PHE A 27 -2.78 -10.45 -18.99
C PHE A 27 -3.37 -9.07 -19.29
N THR A 28 -3.92 -8.43 -18.26
CA THR A 28 -4.47 -7.07 -18.35
C THR A 28 -3.41 -6.06 -18.76
N LEU A 29 -2.22 -6.12 -18.14
CA LEU A 29 -1.08 -5.26 -18.50
C LEU A 29 -0.69 -5.42 -19.97
N THR A 30 -0.53 -6.65 -20.44
CA THR A 30 -0.15 -6.93 -21.83
C THR A 30 -1.20 -6.43 -22.81
N PHE A 31 -2.48 -6.66 -22.52
CA PHE A 31 -3.59 -6.19 -23.34
C PHE A 31 -3.62 -4.67 -23.46
N PHE A 32 -3.57 -3.97 -22.32
CA PHE A 32 -3.60 -2.50 -22.32
C PHE A 32 -2.33 -1.88 -22.90
N LEU A 33 -1.17 -2.49 -22.69
CA LEU A 33 0.07 -2.02 -23.33
C LEU A 33 -0.04 -2.10 -24.86
N SER A 34 -0.51 -3.22 -25.40
CA SER A 34 -0.69 -3.36 -26.85
C SER A 34 -1.70 -2.36 -27.39
N LEU A 35 -2.83 -2.17 -26.70
CA LEU A 35 -3.86 -1.21 -27.09
C LEU A 35 -3.33 0.24 -27.07
N ILE A 36 -2.64 0.63 -26.00
CA ILE A 36 -2.10 1.98 -25.87
C ILE A 36 -1.01 2.23 -26.88
N GLN A 37 -0.13 1.26 -27.15
CA GLN A 37 0.90 1.37 -28.18
C GLN A 37 0.30 1.61 -29.57
N GLU A 38 -0.78 0.92 -29.89
CA GLU A 38 -1.50 1.13 -31.17
C GLU A 38 -2.16 2.49 -31.25
N LEU A 39 -2.84 2.93 -30.18
CA LEU A 39 -3.52 4.21 -30.11
C LEU A 39 -2.55 5.41 -30.10
N THR A 40 -1.36 5.25 -29.54
CA THR A 40 -0.34 6.30 -29.46
C THR A 40 0.71 6.21 -30.56
N ALA A 41 0.54 5.30 -31.52
CA ALA A 41 1.44 5.17 -32.65
C ALA A 41 1.47 6.50 -33.43
N GLY A 42 2.64 7.15 -33.46
CA GLY A 42 2.85 8.46 -34.08
C GLY A 42 2.69 9.67 -33.16
N MET A 43 2.33 9.50 -31.89
CA MET A 43 2.39 10.58 -30.90
C MET A 43 3.78 10.65 -30.28
N HIS A 44 4.42 11.80 -30.41
CA HIS A 44 5.75 12.07 -29.87
C HIS A 44 5.65 12.97 -28.64
N LEU A 45 5.25 12.37 -27.51
CA LEU A 45 5.13 13.08 -26.24
C LEU A 45 6.50 13.16 -25.55
N LEU A 46 6.90 14.38 -25.17
CA LEU A 46 8.09 14.64 -24.35
C LEU A 46 9.44 14.13 -24.96
N GLN A 47 9.57 14.06 -26.29
CA GLN A 47 10.82 13.63 -26.93
C GLN A 47 12.01 14.53 -26.57
N ASP A 48 11.77 15.84 -26.45
CA ASP A 48 12.80 16.82 -26.11
C ASP A 48 13.06 16.95 -24.60
N GLN A 49 12.34 16.18 -23.77
CA GLN A 49 12.42 16.23 -22.32
C GLN A 49 12.50 14.84 -21.68
N PRO A 50 13.58 14.08 -21.91
CA PRO A 50 13.70 12.69 -21.43
C PRO A 50 13.60 12.56 -19.91
N PHE A 51 14.11 13.53 -19.17
CA PHE A 51 13.98 13.56 -17.70
C PHE A 51 12.51 13.60 -17.25
N MET A 52 11.70 14.49 -17.84
CA MET A 52 10.28 14.61 -17.52
C MET A 52 9.51 13.36 -17.91
N ALA A 53 9.84 12.76 -19.06
CA ALA A 53 9.25 11.49 -19.50
C ALA A 53 9.54 10.36 -18.51
N CYS A 54 10.79 10.26 -17.99
CA CYS A 54 11.18 9.29 -16.96
C CYS A 54 10.40 9.48 -15.67
N VAL A 55 10.28 10.71 -15.17
CA VAL A 55 9.57 11.01 -13.89
C VAL A 55 8.09 10.69 -14.01
N LEU A 56 7.42 11.13 -15.08
CA LEU A 56 6.00 10.86 -15.30
C LEU A 56 5.75 9.37 -15.53
N GLY A 57 6.52 8.74 -16.40
CA GLY A 57 6.42 7.30 -16.68
C GLY A 57 6.63 6.45 -15.42
N ALA A 58 7.65 6.78 -14.62
CA ALA A 58 7.92 6.12 -13.36
C ALA A 58 6.79 6.30 -12.33
N SER A 59 6.17 7.49 -12.29
CA SER A 59 5.06 7.77 -11.39
C SER A 59 3.83 6.94 -11.74
N PHE A 60 3.47 6.84 -13.02
CA PHE A 60 2.37 5.98 -13.47
C PHE A 60 2.67 4.50 -13.26
N CYS A 61 3.89 4.07 -13.58
CA CYS A 61 4.32 2.69 -13.40
C CYS A 61 4.28 2.29 -11.91
N GLY A 62 4.87 3.09 -11.03
CA GLY A 62 4.84 2.88 -9.58
C GLY A 62 3.42 2.85 -9.01
N SER A 63 2.54 3.71 -9.55
CA SER A 63 1.13 3.72 -9.18
C SER A 63 0.43 2.41 -9.56
N GLY A 64 0.61 1.95 -10.79
CA GLY A 64 0.03 0.71 -11.29
C GLY A 64 0.50 -0.51 -10.49
N ILE A 65 1.81 -0.63 -10.27
CA ILE A 65 2.40 -1.70 -9.46
C ILE A 65 1.90 -1.62 -8.01
N GLY A 66 1.85 -0.42 -7.42
CA GLY A 66 1.35 -0.21 -6.06
C GLY A 66 -0.11 -0.65 -5.87
N ILE A 67 -0.98 -0.37 -6.84
CA ILE A 67 -2.39 -0.82 -6.84
C ILE A 67 -2.47 -2.35 -6.96
N ALA A 68 -1.68 -2.95 -7.85
CA ALA A 68 -1.62 -4.39 -8.01
C ALA A 68 -1.21 -5.09 -6.70
N PHE A 69 -0.17 -4.61 -6.03
CA PHE A 69 0.26 -5.13 -4.73
C PHE A 69 -0.75 -4.89 -3.61
N SER A 70 -1.41 -3.74 -3.58
CA SER A 70 -2.48 -3.45 -2.60
C SER A 70 -3.66 -4.41 -2.74
N SER A 71 -3.83 -4.97 -3.94
CA SER A 71 -4.83 -6.00 -4.26
C SER A 71 -4.32 -7.43 -4.06
N ASN A 72 -3.12 -7.64 -3.50
CA ASN A 72 -2.43 -8.93 -3.38
C ASN A 72 -2.18 -9.59 -4.75
N GLY A 73 -1.72 -8.84 -5.72
CA GLY A 73 -1.23 -9.29 -7.03
C GLY A 73 0.17 -8.77 -7.30
N SER A 74 0.74 -9.11 -8.45
CA SER A 74 2.07 -8.72 -8.91
C SER A 74 2.05 -8.58 -10.44
N THR A 75 3.02 -7.90 -11.02
CA THR A 75 3.16 -7.78 -12.48
C THR A 75 3.99 -8.91 -13.12
N GLY A 76 4.48 -9.85 -12.30
CA GLY A 76 5.14 -11.07 -12.80
C GLY A 76 6.66 -10.96 -12.95
N GLY A 77 7.27 -9.86 -12.52
CA GLY A 77 8.72 -9.59 -12.65
C GLY A 77 9.49 -9.75 -11.33
N THR A 78 10.49 -8.88 -11.12
CA THR A 78 11.28 -8.78 -9.88
C THR A 78 10.43 -8.47 -8.65
N ASP A 79 9.26 -7.94 -8.85
CA ASP A 79 8.22 -7.66 -7.87
C ASP A 79 7.72 -8.94 -7.15
N ILE A 80 7.74 -10.12 -7.78
CA ILE A 80 7.48 -11.39 -7.10
C ILE A 80 8.54 -11.66 -6.02
N ILE A 81 9.80 -11.38 -6.32
CA ILE A 81 10.90 -11.54 -5.35
C ILE A 81 10.68 -10.58 -4.19
N ALA A 82 10.31 -9.33 -4.49
CA ALA A 82 9.99 -8.33 -3.47
C ALA A 82 8.82 -8.78 -2.58
N ALA A 83 7.76 -9.36 -3.16
CA ALA A 83 6.63 -9.88 -2.40
C ALA A 83 7.02 -11.05 -1.48
N ILE A 84 7.87 -11.96 -1.96
CA ILE A 84 8.38 -13.07 -1.15
C ILE A 84 9.21 -12.56 0.02
N ILE A 85 10.14 -11.63 -0.22
CA ILE A 85 10.99 -11.06 0.85
C ILE A 85 10.14 -10.28 1.85
N ASN A 86 9.19 -9.45 1.39
CA ASN A 86 8.29 -8.70 2.26
C ASN A 86 7.42 -9.62 3.13
N LYS A 87 7.09 -10.84 2.66
CA LYS A 87 6.36 -11.83 3.47
C LYS A 87 7.15 -12.28 4.70
N TYR A 88 8.47 -12.43 4.58
CA TYR A 88 9.33 -12.97 5.64
C TYR A 88 10.12 -11.91 6.41
N ARG A 89 10.24 -10.70 5.88
CA ARG A 89 10.99 -9.59 6.45
C ARG A 89 10.15 -8.32 6.46
N ASP A 90 10.34 -7.47 7.47
CA ASP A 90 9.69 -6.16 7.54
C ASP A 90 10.47 -5.12 6.72
N ILE A 91 10.61 -5.41 5.42
CA ILE A 91 11.24 -4.51 4.44
C ILE A 91 10.15 -4.10 3.44
N THR A 92 10.07 -2.82 3.10
CA THR A 92 9.06 -2.34 2.14
C THR A 92 9.30 -2.95 0.75
N LEU A 93 8.22 -3.12 0.00
CA LEU A 93 8.28 -3.67 -1.36
C LEU A 93 9.19 -2.85 -2.26
N GLY A 94 9.06 -1.52 -2.23
CA GLY A 94 9.88 -0.63 -3.03
C GLY A 94 11.37 -0.73 -2.71
N ARG A 95 11.74 -0.90 -1.43
CA ARG A 95 13.16 -1.09 -1.05
C ARG A 95 13.76 -2.36 -1.63
N VAL A 96 13.01 -3.47 -1.61
CA VAL A 96 13.50 -4.72 -2.19
C VAL A 96 13.64 -4.60 -3.71
N MET A 97 12.62 -4.04 -4.37
CA MET A 97 12.68 -3.75 -5.81
C MET A 97 13.85 -2.84 -6.13
N MET A 98 14.04 -1.76 -5.38
CA MET A 98 15.16 -0.83 -5.56
C MET A 98 16.51 -1.56 -5.53
N ILE A 99 16.72 -2.48 -4.59
CA ILE A 99 17.98 -3.25 -4.50
C ILE A 99 18.16 -4.17 -5.71
N CYS A 100 17.11 -4.91 -6.10
CA CYS A 100 17.18 -5.81 -7.26
C CYS A 100 17.43 -5.06 -8.56
N ASP A 101 16.67 -3.99 -8.78
CA ASP A 101 16.73 -3.23 -10.03
C ASP A 101 18.00 -2.36 -10.10
N MET A 102 18.55 -1.91 -8.96
CA MET A 102 19.84 -1.23 -8.91
C MET A 102 20.97 -2.10 -9.49
N ILE A 103 20.98 -3.39 -9.17
CA ILE A 103 21.96 -4.33 -9.72
C ILE A 103 21.77 -4.45 -11.23
N ILE A 104 20.52 -4.54 -11.70
CA ILE A 104 20.18 -4.68 -13.13
C ILE A 104 20.60 -3.41 -13.88
N ILE A 105 20.24 -2.21 -13.38
CA ILE A 105 20.54 -0.94 -14.02
C ILE A 105 22.07 -0.71 -14.04
N THR A 106 22.77 -1.01 -12.96
CA THR A 106 24.23 -0.88 -12.93
C THR A 106 24.88 -1.84 -13.95
N SER A 107 24.39 -3.08 -14.05
CA SER A 107 24.91 -4.04 -15.04
C SER A 107 24.58 -3.65 -16.48
N SER A 108 23.51 -2.90 -16.71
CA SER A 108 23.12 -2.46 -18.05
C SER A 108 24.16 -1.51 -18.69
N TYR A 109 25.01 -0.84 -17.88
CA TYR A 109 26.10 -0.01 -18.38
C TYR A 109 27.07 -0.81 -19.27
N PHE A 110 27.34 -2.06 -18.94
CA PHE A 110 28.25 -2.90 -19.75
C PHE A 110 27.70 -3.17 -21.16
N VAL A 111 26.37 -3.13 -21.32
CA VAL A 111 25.68 -3.36 -22.59
C VAL A 111 25.46 -2.05 -23.35
N LEU A 112 24.94 -1.03 -22.66
CA LEU A 112 24.52 0.22 -23.29
C LEU A 112 25.68 1.19 -23.49
N LYS A 113 26.73 1.14 -22.66
CA LYS A 113 27.90 2.04 -22.66
C LYS A 113 27.53 3.54 -22.68
N ASP A 114 26.41 3.88 -22.08
CA ASP A 114 25.82 5.21 -22.09
C ASP A 114 25.43 5.59 -20.65
N TRP A 115 26.18 6.53 -20.06
CA TRP A 115 25.97 7.00 -18.71
C TRP A 115 24.64 7.74 -18.53
N GLU A 116 24.21 8.46 -19.54
CA GLU A 116 22.97 9.24 -19.47
C GLU A 116 21.75 8.33 -19.28
N LYS A 117 21.70 7.25 -20.03
CA LYS A 117 20.62 6.24 -19.90
C LYS A 117 20.63 5.54 -18.55
N VAL A 118 21.82 5.27 -18.00
CA VAL A 118 21.94 4.68 -16.66
C VAL A 118 21.43 5.64 -15.58
N VAL A 119 21.77 6.93 -15.68
CA VAL A 119 21.27 7.97 -14.75
C VAL A 119 19.74 8.07 -14.82
N TYR A 120 19.14 8.12 -16.01
CA TYR A 120 17.69 8.10 -16.16
C TYR A 120 17.06 6.82 -15.62
N GLY A 121 17.73 5.69 -15.75
CA GLY A 121 17.34 4.43 -15.13
C GLY A 121 17.24 4.53 -13.60
N PHE A 122 18.24 5.13 -12.95
CA PHE A 122 18.21 5.37 -11.50
C PHE A 122 17.10 6.34 -11.08
N VAL A 123 16.89 7.41 -11.84
CA VAL A 123 15.77 8.35 -11.57
C VAL A 123 14.43 7.61 -11.64
N THR A 124 14.22 6.85 -12.71
CA THR A 124 13.00 6.04 -12.92
C THR A 124 12.80 5.06 -11.76
N LEU A 125 13.85 4.35 -11.37
CA LEU A 125 13.82 3.40 -10.26
C LEU A 125 13.41 4.06 -8.94
N TYR A 126 14.05 5.19 -8.60
CA TYR A 126 13.79 5.91 -7.35
C TYR A 126 12.34 6.41 -7.29
N VAL A 127 11.87 7.09 -8.35
CA VAL A 127 10.51 7.64 -8.41
C VAL A 127 9.47 6.51 -8.37
N CYS A 128 9.67 5.46 -9.16
CA CYS A 128 8.75 4.31 -9.19
C CYS A 128 8.65 3.64 -7.81
N SER A 129 9.78 3.35 -7.18
CA SER A 129 9.81 2.71 -5.85
C SER A 129 9.19 3.59 -4.77
N PHE A 130 9.42 4.90 -4.81
CA PHE A 130 8.83 5.84 -3.87
C PHE A 130 7.30 5.89 -4.00
N VAL A 131 6.77 6.05 -5.22
CA VAL A 131 5.34 6.11 -5.48
C VAL A 131 4.67 4.79 -5.10
N LEU A 132 5.27 3.66 -5.47
CA LEU A 132 4.80 2.32 -5.09
C LEU A 132 4.66 2.19 -3.58
N ASP A 133 5.71 2.52 -2.82
CA ASP A 133 5.68 2.41 -1.36
C ASP A 133 4.62 3.33 -0.73
N GLN A 134 4.41 4.53 -1.26
CA GLN A 134 3.37 5.44 -0.79
C GLN A 134 1.97 4.85 -0.97
N ILE A 135 1.70 4.24 -2.12
CA ILE A 135 0.39 3.64 -2.39
C ILE A 135 0.15 2.41 -1.52
N VAL A 136 1.13 1.50 -1.45
CA VAL A 136 1.02 0.28 -0.65
C VAL A 136 0.87 0.61 0.84
N ASN A 137 1.68 1.54 1.36
CA ASN A 137 1.59 1.96 2.75
C ASN A 137 0.26 2.65 3.04
N SER A 138 -0.22 3.54 2.15
CA SER A 138 -1.51 4.21 2.32
C SER A 138 -2.68 3.22 2.37
N ALA A 139 -2.64 2.17 1.56
CA ALA A 139 -3.66 1.13 1.54
C ALA A 139 -3.69 0.27 2.81
N ARG A 140 -2.56 0.16 3.52
CA ARG A 140 -2.41 -0.63 4.76
C ARG A 140 -2.51 0.22 6.04
N GLN A 141 -2.56 1.54 5.94
CA GLN A 141 -2.63 2.40 7.11
C GLN A 141 -3.85 2.11 7.98
N SER A 142 -3.60 2.04 9.28
CA SER A 142 -4.63 2.03 10.33
C SER A 142 -4.68 3.38 11.02
N VAL A 143 -5.83 3.67 11.61
CA VAL A 143 -6.06 4.88 12.38
C VAL A 143 -6.69 4.50 13.72
N GLN A 144 -6.33 5.26 14.74
CA GLN A 144 -6.99 5.20 16.04
C GLN A 144 -7.83 6.45 16.24
N PHE A 145 -8.95 6.26 16.90
CA PHE A 145 -9.84 7.32 17.32
C PHE A 145 -9.95 7.33 18.85
N PHE A 146 -9.85 8.50 19.43
CA PHE A 146 -10.34 8.79 20.78
C PHE A 146 -11.59 9.64 20.63
N ILE A 147 -12.72 9.14 21.13
CA ILE A 147 -14.01 9.79 20.98
C ILE A 147 -14.60 10.00 22.38
N ILE A 148 -14.93 11.24 22.74
CA ILE A 148 -15.60 11.57 23.98
C ILE A 148 -16.98 12.12 23.63
N SER A 149 -18.04 11.42 24.07
CA SER A 149 -19.41 11.77 23.79
C SER A 149 -20.34 11.25 24.88
N LYS A 150 -21.39 11.99 25.16
CA LYS A 150 -22.46 11.54 26.03
C LYS A 150 -23.29 10.41 25.41
N LYS A 151 -23.32 10.35 24.07
CA LYS A 151 -24.03 9.30 23.29
C LYS A 151 -23.10 8.14 22.88
N TYR A 152 -22.13 7.81 23.72
CA TYR A 152 -21.10 6.80 23.42
C TYR A 152 -21.68 5.41 23.10
N GLN A 153 -22.82 5.05 23.71
CA GLN A 153 -23.46 3.75 23.47
C GLN A 153 -24.03 3.64 22.04
N GLU A 154 -24.68 4.69 21.55
CA GLU A 154 -25.24 4.74 20.19
C GLU A 154 -24.11 4.74 19.15
N ILE A 155 -23.12 5.61 19.32
CA ILE A 155 -21.94 5.68 18.46
C ILE A 155 -21.21 4.33 18.45
N GLY A 156 -20.99 3.74 19.62
CA GLY A 156 -20.31 2.46 19.76
C GLY A 156 -21.05 1.31 19.06
N LYS A 157 -22.40 1.30 19.12
CA LYS A 157 -23.22 0.30 18.44
C LYS A 157 -23.08 0.38 16.92
N GLU A 158 -23.13 1.58 16.36
CA GLU A 158 -22.99 1.78 14.91
C GLU A 158 -21.58 1.46 14.43
N ILE A 159 -20.54 1.80 15.21
CA ILE A 159 -19.14 1.43 14.86
C ILE A 159 -18.97 -0.09 14.94
N ASN A 160 -19.56 -0.77 15.92
CA ASN A 160 -19.53 -2.23 16.02
C ASN A 160 -20.22 -2.89 14.82
N ALA A 161 -21.27 -2.30 14.26
CA ALA A 161 -21.92 -2.78 13.03
C ALA A 161 -20.97 -2.78 11.81
N LEU A 162 -19.93 -1.93 11.82
CA LEU A 162 -18.85 -1.96 10.84
C LEU A 162 -17.81 -3.07 11.09
N HIS A 163 -18.05 -3.98 12.02
CA HIS A 163 -17.11 -5.01 12.48
C HIS A 163 -15.82 -4.41 13.02
N ARG A 164 -15.94 -3.32 13.81
CA ARG A 164 -14.82 -2.69 14.52
C ARG A 164 -15.09 -2.68 16.02
N GLY A 165 -14.13 -3.22 16.76
CA GLY A 165 -14.19 -3.21 18.21
C GLY A 165 -14.13 -1.78 18.76
N VAL A 166 -14.96 -1.51 19.74
CA VAL A 166 -14.98 -0.25 20.51
C VAL A 166 -14.65 -0.57 21.96
N THR A 167 -13.60 0.02 22.49
CA THR A 167 -13.26 -0.08 23.91
C THR A 167 -13.69 1.18 24.60
N VAL A 168 -14.48 1.08 25.66
CA VAL A 168 -14.91 2.23 26.47
C VAL A 168 -14.02 2.31 27.71
N ILE A 169 -13.48 3.48 27.95
CA ILE A 169 -12.58 3.80 29.07
C ILE A 169 -13.24 4.88 29.92
N ASP A 170 -13.26 4.68 31.23
CA ASP A 170 -13.70 5.68 32.16
C ASP A 170 -12.63 6.76 32.32
N ALA A 171 -13.03 8.02 32.13
CA ALA A 171 -12.16 9.17 32.22
C ALA A 171 -12.81 10.26 33.02
N THR A 172 -12.02 11.11 33.64
CA THR A 172 -12.50 12.29 34.41
C THR A 172 -11.90 13.54 33.80
N GLY A 173 -12.73 14.51 33.47
CA GLY A 173 -12.28 15.82 33.03
C GLY A 173 -11.62 16.58 34.17
N LEU A 174 -10.31 16.78 34.10
CA LEU A 174 -9.56 17.40 35.20
C LEU A 174 -10.07 18.83 35.56
N TYR A 175 -10.45 19.60 34.54
CA TYR A 175 -10.95 20.96 34.75
C TYR A 175 -12.40 21.00 35.23
N THR A 176 -13.25 20.09 34.71
CA THR A 176 -14.69 20.09 35.04
C THR A 176 -15.05 19.21 36.22
N GLY A 177 -14.17 18.28 36.61
CA GLY A 177 -14.44 17.23 37.60
C GLY A 177 -15.49 16.20 37.14
N GLN A 178 -16.00 16.29 35.91
CA GLN A 178 -17.06 15.42 35.41
C GLN A 178 -16.53 14.08 34.92
N GLU A 179 -17.24 13.03 35.25
CA GLU A 179 -17.00 11.69 34.67
C GLU A 179 -17.42 11.70 33.21
N GLN A 180 -16.55 11.14 32.38
CA GLN A 180 -16.74 11.04 30.94
C GLN A 180 -16.43 9.61 30.45
N LYS A 181 -17.08 9.19 29.40
CA LYS A 181 -16.74 7.93 28.71
C LYS A 181 -15.94 8.24 27.46
N MET A 182 -14.73 7.73 27.39
CA MET A 182 -13.87 7.82 26.23
C MET A 182 -13.89 6.50 25.45
N MET A 183 -14.21 6.56 24.19
CA MET A 183 -14.15 5.41 23.31
C MET A 183 -12.81 5.37 22.59
N PHE A 184 -12.17 4.22 22.60
CA PHE A 184 -11.00 3.90 21.81
C PHE A 184 -11.39 2.95 20.67
N VAL A 185 -11.10 3.37 19.44
CA VAL A 185 -11.44 2.59 18.23
C VAL A 185 -10.24 2.50 17.31
N LEU A 186 -9.95 1.30 16.86
CA LEU A 186 -8.96 1.04 15.81
C LEU A 186 -9.67 0.66 14.52
N ALA A 187 -9.33 1.35 13.42
CA ALA A 187 -9.95 1.12 12.12
C ALA A 187 -8.92 1.22 10.99
N LYS A 188 -9.26 0.70 9.81
CA LYS A 188 -8.46 0.96 8.60
C LYS A 188 -8.71 2.39 8.13
N LYS A 189 -7.68 3.04 7.61
CA LYS A 189 -7.78 4.44 7.13
C LYS A 189 -8.96 4.67 6.18
N ARG A 190 -9.27 3.71 5.31
CA ARG A 190 -10.41 3.78 4.38
C ARG A 190 -11.78 3.88 5.07
N GLN A 191 -11.89 3.45 6.33
CA GLN A 191 -13.14 3.53 7.12
C GLN A 191 -13.27 4.84 7.90
N SER A 192 -12.22 5.66 7.90
CA SER A 192 -12.16 6.90 8.68
C SER A 192 -13.33 7.83 8.40
N THR A 193 -13.60 8.10 7.12
CA THR A 193 -14.71 8.98 6.71
C THR A 193 -16.08 8.47 7.16
N THR A 194 -16.29 7.16 7.10
CA THR A 194 -17.54 6.53 7.58
C THR A 194 -17.70 6.69 9.08
N ILE A 195 -16.61 6.48 9.84
CA ILE A 195 -16.65 6.65 11.31
C ILE A 195 -16.92 8.11 11.67
N PHE A 196 -16.28 9.07 11.01
CA PHE A 196 -16.57 10.49 11.25
C PHE A 196 -18.03 10.84 10.94
N ARG A 197 -18.60 10.29 9.88
CA ARG A 197 -20.01 10.51 9.53
C ARG A 197 -20.93 9.96 10.62
N ILE A 198 -20.71 8.72 11.08
CA ILE A 198 -21.50 8.13 12.18
C ILE A 198 -21.46 8.99 13.42
N ILE A 199 -20.26 9.48 13.80
CA ILE A 199 -20.10 10.33 14.99
C ILE A 199 -20.87 11.63 14.81
N ASN A 200 -20.72 12.31 13.69
CA ASN A 200 -21.35 13.59 13.40
C ASN A 200 -22.89 13.47 13.33
N ASP A 201 -23.41 12.38 12.77
CA ASP A 201 -24.85 12.17 12.63
C ASP A 201 -25.52 11.90 14.00
N ILE A 202 -24.81 11.26 14.92
CA ILE A 202 -25.34 10.92 16.25
C ILE A 202 -25.09 12.06 17.26
N ASP A 203 -23.87 12.57 17.30
CA ASP A 203 -23.47 13.65 18.22
C ASP A 203 -22.50 14.62 17.54
N PRO A 204 -23.02 15.69 16.92
CA PRO A 204 -22.18 16.71 16.29
C PRO A 204 -21.24 17.45 17.27
N THR A 205 -21.50 17.34 18.58
CA THR A 205 -20.71 17.99 19.64
C THR A 205 -19.65 17.08 20.24
N ALA A 206 -19.54 15.84 19.76
CA ALA A 206 -18.56 14.88 20.23
C ALA A 206 -17.13 15.40 20.00
N PHE A 207 -16.26 15.24 20.99
CA PHE A 207 -14.83 15.48 20.80
C PHE A 207 -14.20 14.26 20.19
N VAL A 208 -13.52 14.45 19.06
CA VAL A 208 -12.89 13.36 18.30
C VAL A 208 -11.44 13.71 18.00
N SER A 209 -10.52 12.85 18.40
CA SER A 209 -9.12 12.89 17.99
C SER A 209 -8.80 11.66 17.15
N GLN A 210 -8.22 11.87 15.98
CA GLN A 210 -7.74 10.81 15.10
C GLN A 210 -6.24 10.91 14.92
N SER A 211 -5.55 9.77 15.01
CA SER A 211 -4.13 9.67 14.67
C SER A 211 -3.84 8.43 13.83
N ALA A 212 -2.82 8.54 12.96
CA ALA A 212 -2.33 7.39 12.21
C ALA A 212 -1.53 6.46 13.14
N VAL A 213 -1.74 5.16 13.00
CA VAL A 213 -1.04 4.14 13.77
C VAL A 213 -0.15 3.32 12.85
N ILE A 214 1.13 3.26 13.21
CA ILE A 214 2.13 2.47 12.49
C ILE A 214 2.13 1.05 13.09
N GLY A 215 1.43 0.12 12.43
CA GLY A 215 1.37 -1.28 12.84
C GLY A 215 0.32 -1.57 13.90
N VAL A 216 -0.77 -2.16 13.47
CA VAL A 216 -1.79 -2.75 14.33
C VAL A 216 -1.81 -4.24 14.04
N TYR A 217 -1.62 -5.04 15.07
CA TYR A 217 -1.53 -6.48 14.96
C TYR A 217 -2.59 -7.15 15.84
N GLY A 218 -3.16 -8.26 15.38
CA GLY A 218 -4.17 -9.00 16.11
C GLY A 218 -5.44 -9.24 15.30
N GLU A 219 -6.52 -9.61 15.97
CA GLU A 219 -7.80 -9.91 15.32
C GLU A 219 -8.34 -8.72 14.50
N GLY A 220 -8.62 -8.97 13.22
CA GLY A 220 -9.11 -7.96 12.27
C GLY A 220 -8.02 -7.07 11.64
N PHE A 221 -6.75 -7.28 12.00
CA PHE A 221 -5.57 -6.55 11.51
C PHE A 221 -4.46 -7.50 11.04
N ASP A 222 -3.25 -6.97 10.85
CA ASP A 222 -2.11 -7.76 10.38
C ASP A 222 -1.62 -8.76 11.44
N HIS A 223 -1.01 -9.86 11.00
CA HIS A 223 -0.39 -10.85 11.90
C HIS A 223 1.09 -10.53 12.17
N PHE A 224 1.56 -10.88 13.38
CA PHE A 224 2.98 -10.76 13.70
C PHE A 224 3.85 -11.62 12.79
N LYS A 225 4.88 -11.01 12.20
CA LYS A 225 5.91 -11.70 11.39
C LYS A 225 7.11 -12.12 12.25
N LEU A 226 6.87 -12.68 13.44
CA LEU A 226 7.95 -13.12 14.30
C LEU A 226 8.50 -14.46 13.82
N LYS A 227 9.84 -14.57 13.70
CA LYS A 227 10.50 -15.88 13.63
C LYS A 227 10.20 -16.63 14.92
N LYS A 228 9.65 -17.85 14.82
CA LYS A 228 9.65 -18.76 15.97
C LYS A 228 11.11 -18.94 16.39
N SER A 229 11.46 -18.43 17.56
CA SER A 229 12.69 -18.83 18.23
C SER A 229 12.64 -20.33 18.41
N LYS A 230 13.66 -21.03 17.90
CA LYS A 230 13.88 -22.46 18.20
C LYS A 230 14.35 -22.58 19.60
#